data_fb9c3d5aac8714643003d3db44460ef2
#
_entry.id   fb9c3d5aac8714643003d3db44460ef2
#
_cell.length_a   1.000
_cell.length_b   1.000
_cell.length_c   1.000
_cell.angle_alpha   90.00
_cell.angle_beta   90.00
_cell.angle_gamma   90.00
#
_symmetry.space_group_name_H-M   'P 1'
#
loop_
_entity.id
_entity.type
_entity.pdbx_description
1 polymer ?
#
loop_
_entity_poly.entity_id
_entity_poly.type
_entity_poly.pdbx_seq_one_letter_code
_entity_poly.pdbx_strand_id
1 'polypeptide(L)'
;MSKYDSLKHAKFRIRYHIILSTKYRRPLLTKVRDELLSYMRTAENKDFVILEQEIDKDHIHLLIKATTNIAPITIVHKLKQQSTYYMWKNHHNYMSYWYWSGKHYLWTRGYFCSTIGEVSEQKLKEYIENQG
;
A
#
# COMPACT_ATOMS: atom_id res chain seq x y z
N MET A 1 2.70 -13.52 -29.06
CA MET A 1 1.74 -13.01 -28.06
C MET A 1 0.37 -12.81 -28.71
N SER A 2 -0.67 -13.31 -28.08
CA SER A 2 -2.01 -13.12 -28.59
C SER A 2 -2.50 -11.68 -28.39
N LYS A 3 -3.53 -11.29 -29.14
CA LYS A 3 -4.15 -9.98 -28.98
C LYS A 3 -4.66 -9.79 -27.55
N TYR A 4 -5.22 -10.87 -26.94
CA TYR A 4 -5.67 -10.86 -25.56
C TYR A 4 -4.53 -10.52 -24.59
N ASP A 5 -3.37 -11.15 -24.76
CA ASP A 5 -2.23 -10.90 -23.88
C ASP A 5 -1.73 -9.47 -23.99
N SER A 6 -1.73 -8.91 -25.22
CA SER A 6 -1.38 -7.51 -25.43
C SER A 6 -2.33 -6.56 -24.71
N LEU A 7 -3.63 -6.83 -24.76
CA LEU A 7 -4.63 -6.02 -24.06
C LEU A 7 -4.51 -6.16 -22.55
N LYS A 8 -4.23 -7.36 -22.07
CA LYS A 8 -4.01 -7.61 -20.63
C LYS A 8 -2.79 -6.84 -20.13
N HIS A 9 -1.68 -6.87 -20.86
CA HIS A 9 -0.49 -6.09 -20.51
C HIS A 9 -0.76 -4.60 -20.54
N ALA A 10 -1.53 -4.12 -21.52
CA ALA A 10 -1.91 -2.72 -21.62
C ALA A 10 -2.74 -2.25 -20.42
N LYS A 11 -3.56 -3.13 -19.82
CA LYS A 11 -4.36 -2.78 -18.64
C LYS A 11 -3.52 -2.42 -17.44
N PHE A 12 -2.41 -3.11 -17.20
CA PHE A 12 -1.53 -2.87 -16.04
C PHE A 12 -0.38 -1.97 -16.44
N ARG A 13 -0.71 -0.73 -16.80
CA ARG A 13 0.29 0.23 -17.31
C ARG A 13 0.74 1.25 -16.28
N ILE A 14 -0.02 1.42 -15.20
CA ILE A 14 0.24 2.47 -14.24
C ILE A 14 0.88 1.86 -13.00
N ARG A 15 1.97 2.49 -12.55
CA ARG A 15 2.60 2.14 -11.29
C ARG A 15 2.44 3.29 -10.32
N TYR A 16 2.10 2.93 -9.09
CA TYR A 16 1.97 3.89 -8.00
C TYR A 16 2.93 3.52 -6.90
N HIS A 17 3.61 4.53 -6.38
CA HIS A 17 4.33 4.41 -5.13
C HIS A 17 3.44 4.99 -4.04
N ILE A 18 3.04 4.17 -3.08
CA ILE A 18 2.12 4.55 -2.01
C ILE A 18 2.82 4.39 -0.67
N ILE A 19 2.69 5.38 0.20
CA ILE A 19 3.19 5.32 1.57
C ILE A 19 2.02 5.56 2.51
N LEU A 20 1.83 4.63 3.46
CA LEU A 20 0.84 4.73 4.52
C LEU A 20 1.58 4.82 5.85
N SER A 21 1.20 5.77 6.69
CA SER A 21 1.76 5.96 8.02
C SER A 21 0.74 5.60 9.09
N THR A 22 1.21 5.06 10.21
CA THR A 22 0.34 4.70 11.32
C THR A 22 -0.26 5.93 11.98
N LYS A 23 -1.46 5.78 12.53
CA LYS A 23 -2.12 6.83 13.31
C LYS A 23 -1.23 7.21 14.50
N TYR A 24 -0.99 8.51 14.66
CA TYR A 24 -0.09 9.05 15.69
C TYR A 24 1.36 8.57 15.58
N ARG A 25 1.75 8.03 14.41
CA ARG A 25 3.11 7.51 14.15
C ARG A 25 3.55 6.46 15.18
N ARG A 26 2.62 5.63 15.64
CA ARG A 26 2.91 4.55 16.59
C ARG A 26 3.83 3.50 15.93
N PRO A 27 4.93 3.10 16.60
CA PRO A 27 5.92 2.18 15.99
C PRO A 27 5.51 0.70 16.16
N LEU A 28 4.36 0.33 15.60
CA LEU A 28 3.76 -0.98 15.84
C LEU A 28 3.97 -1.99 14.71
N LEU A 29 4.47 -1.56 13.56
CA LEU A 29 4.42 -2.41 12.36
C LEU A 29 5.46 -3.52 12.30
N THR A 30 6.67 -3.29 12.82
CA THR A 30 7.77 -4.27 12.67
C THR A 30 7.45 -5.61 13.31
N LYS A 31 6.81 -5.59 14.47
CA LYS A 31 6.47 -6.81 15.22
C LYS A 31 5.43 -7.67 14.51
N VAL A 32 4.58 -7.06 13.70
CA VAL A 32 3.52 -7.77 12.95
C VAL A 32 3.79 -7.73 11.44
N ARG A 33 5.05 -7.63 11.07
CA ARG A 33 5.47 -7.43 9.69
C ARG A 33 4.90 -8.48 8.74
N ASP A 34 5.13 -9.75 9.01
CA ASP A 34 4.72 -10.83 8.10
C ASP A 34 3.20 -10.91 7.97
N GLU A 35 2.51 -10.73 9.07
CA GLU A 35 1.04 -10.72 9.10
C GLU A 35 0.50 -9.55 8.30
N LEU A 36 1.06 -8.36 8.50
CA LEU A 36 0.61 -7.16 7.77
C LEU A 36 0.83 -7.28 6.27
N LEU A 37 1.97 -7.83 5.84
CA LEU A 37 2.23 -8.07 4.41
C LEU A 37 1.15 -8.95 3.80
N SER A 38 0.74 -9.98 4.52
CA SER A 38 -0.32 -10.90 4.09
C SER A 38 -1.68 -10.20 4.03
N TYR A 39 -1.99 -9.39 5.04
CA TYR A 39 -3.27 -8.66 5.08
C TYR A 39 -3.38 -7.63 3.96
N MET A 40 -2.31 -6.97 3.60
CA MET A 40 -2.28 -6.04 2.47
C MET A 40 -2.68 -6.74 1.17
N ARG A 41 -2.18 -7.96 0.96
CA ARG A 41 -2.49 -8.71 -0.26
C ARG A 41 -3.97 -9.06 -0.39
N THR A 42 -4.72 -9.11 0.69
CA THR A 42 -6.16 -9.37 0.62
C THR A 42 -6.92 -8.26 -0.09
N ALA A 43 -6.32 -7.10 -0.26
CA ALA A 43 -6.93 -5.98 -0.97
C ALA A 43 -6.79 -6.09 -2.50
N GLU A 44 -5.87 -6.92 -2.98
CA GLU A 44 -5.65 -7.07 -4.43
C GLU A 44 -6.91 -7.54 -5.15
N ASN A 45 -7.09 -7.05 -6.38
CA ASN A 45 -8.21 -7.44 -7.23
C ASN A 45 -7.79 -7.42 -8.71
N LYS A 46 -8.76 -7.52 -9.62
CA LYS A 46 -8.49 -7.52 -11.06
C LYS A 46 -7.86 -6.22 -11.58
N ASP A 47 -7.95 -5.13 -10.83
CA ASP A 47 -7.51 -3.80 -11.27
C ASP A 47 -6.20 -3.35 -10.62
N PHE A 48 -5.72 -4.01 -9.58
CA PHE A 48 -4.40 -3.71 -9.04
C PHE A 48 -3.78 -4.90 -8.30
N VAL A 49 -2.46 -4.93 -8.34
CA VAL A 49 -1.65 -5.91 -7.60
C VAL A 49 -0.49 -5.19 -6.92
N ILE A 50 -0.02 -5.76 -5.82
CA ILE A 50 1.13 -5.24 -5.09
C ILE A 50 2.38 -5.90 -5.64
N LEU A 51 3.32 -5.11 -6.16
CA LEU A 51 4.59 -5.62 -6.66
C LEU A 51 5.63 -5.75 -5.55
N GLU A 52 5.70 -4.77 -4.67
CA GLU A 52 6.68 -4.72 -3.58
C GLU A 52 6.06 -4.09 -2.35
N GLN A 53 6.52 -4.53 -1.17
CA GLN A 53 6.13 -3.97 0.12
C GLN A 53 7.37 -3.86 1.00
N GLU A 54 7.55 -2.70 1.62
CA GLU A 54 8.60 -2.48 2.61
C GLU A 54 7.99 -1.86 3.86
N ILE A 55 8.25 -2.48 5.02
CA ILE A 55 7.71 -2.02 6.30
C ILE A 55 8.83 -1.46 7.15
N ASP A 56 8.61 -0.25 7.66
CA ASP A 56 9.36 0.32 8.76
C ASP A 56 8.46 0.34 10.00
N LYS A 57 8.97 0.81 11.13
CA LYS A 57 8.24 0.76 12.40
C LYS A 57 6.87 1.44 12.37
N ASP A 58 6.72 2.54 11.65
CA ASP A 58 5.52 3.38 11.65
C ASP A 58 4.98 3.71 10.26
N HIS A 59 5.50 3.09 9.21
CA HIS A 59 4.99 3.29 7.85
C HIS A 59 5.29 2.11 6.96
N ILE A 60 4.54 2.01 5.86
CA ILE A 60 4.75 1.00 4.83
C ILE A 60 4.86 1.67 3.47
N HIS A 61 5.83 1.22 2.69
CA HIS A 61 5.99 1.59 1.28
C HIS A 61 5.45 0.48 0.41
N LEU A 62 4.62 0.84 -0.56
CA LEU A 62 4.01 -0.12 -1.47
C LEU A 62 4.27 0.31 -2.91
N LEU A 63 4.71 -0.62 -3.73
CA LEU A 63 4.75 -0.44 -5.18
C LEU A 63 3.57 -1.21 -5.77
N ILE A 64 2.67 -0.48 -6.41
CA ILE A 64 1.41 -1.01 -6.94
C ILE A 64 1.44 -0.93 -8.46
N LYS A 65 0.96 -1.98 -9.11
CA LYS A 65 0.71 -1.99 -10.54
C LYS A 65 -0.80 -2.02 -10.75
N ALA A 66 -1.32 -1.07 -11.53
CA ALA A 66 -2.76 -0.87 -11.64
C ALA A 66 -3.21 -0.67 -13.08
N THR A 67 -4.49 -0.93 -13.31
CA THR A 67 -5.17 -0.60 -14.56
C THR A 67 -5.64 0.85 -14.53
N THR A 68 -6.13 1.35 -15.66
CA THR A 68 -6.74 2.67 -15.74
C THR A 68 -8.18 2.70 -15.17
N ASN A 69 -8.71 1.54 -14.78
CA ASN A 69 -10.10 1.42 -14.30
C ASN A 69 -10.27 1.67 -12.80
N ILE A 70 -9.18 1.88 -12.08
CA ILE A 70 -9.22 2.10 -10.64
C ILE A 70 -8.47 3.39 -10.28
N ALA A 71 -9.07 4.21 -9.44
CA ALA A 71 -8.45 5.43 -8.95
C ALA A 71 -7.47 5.14 -7.81
N PRO A 72 -6.37 5.90 -7.68
CA PRO A 72 -5.42 5.72 -6.56
C PRO A 72 -6.08 5.75 -5.19
N ILE A 73 -7.03 6.65 -4.98
CA ILE A 73 -7.73 6.75 -3.70
C ILE A 73 -8.51 5.49 -3.37
N THR A 74 -9.06 4.82 -4.38
CA THR A 74 -9.77 3.55 -4.19
C THR A 74 -8.81 2.45 -3.77
N ILE A 75 -7.63 2.40 -4.37
CA ILE A 75 -6.57 1.47 -3.99
C ILE A 75 -6.20 1.67 -2.52
N VAL A 76 -5.94 2.93 -2.13
CA VAL A 76 -5.56 3.29 -0.76
C VAL A 76 -6.66 2.88 0.23
N HIS A 77 -7.93 3.16 -0.09
CA HIS A 77 -9.06 2.78 0.76
C HIS A 77 -9.12 1.27 0.98
N LYS A 78 -8.94 0.48 -0.10
CA LYS A 78 -8.95 -0.98 0.00
C LYS A 78 -7.80 -1.51 0.84
N LEU A 79 -6.60 -0.97 0.64
CA LEU A 79 -5.42 -1.35 1.42
C LEU A 79 -5.63 -1.05 2.91
N LYS A 80 -6.11 0.15 3.23
CA LYS A 80 -6.37 0.56 4.61
C LYS A 80 -7.47 -0.27 5.25
N GLN A 81 -8.57 -0.47 4.54
CA GLN A 81 -9.73 -1.20 5.05
C GLN A 81 -9.38 -2.64 5.40
N GLN A 82 -8.76 -3.36 4.48
CA GLN A 82 -8.42 -4.77 4.66
C GLN A 82 -7.37 -4.96 5.75
N SER A 83 -6.31 -4.17 5.74
CA SER A 83 -5.26 -4.28 6.76
C SER A 83 -5.78 -3.93 8.15
N THR A 84 -6.57 -2.89 8.29
CA THR A 84 -7.17 -2.50 9.56
C THR A 84 -8.11 -3.58 10.09
N TYR A 85 -8.95 -4.12 9.23
CA TYR A 85 -9.89 -5.19 9.59
C TYR A 85 -9.16 -6.40 10.16
N TYR A 86 -8.17 -6.93 9.43
CA TYR A 86 -7.47 -8.14 9.85
C TYR A 86 -6.54 -7.91 11.04
N MET A 87 -5.94 -6.74 11.15
CA MET A 87 -5.12 -6.41 12.32
C MET A 87 -5.96 -6.40 13.58
N TRP A 88 -7.12 -5.78 13.57
CA TRP A 88 -7.99 -5.75 14.75
C TRP A 88 -8.64 -7.11 15.04
N LYS A 89 -9.02 -7.83 13.98
CA LYS A 89 -9.64 -9.16 14.14
C LYS A 89 -8.66 -10.16 14.76
N ASN A 90 -7.43 -10.19 14.28
CA ASN A 90 -6.47 -11.23 14.65
C ASN A 90 -5.48 -10.80 15.73
N HIS A 91 -5.34 -9.50 16.01
CA HIS A 91 -4.36 -8.96 16.93
C HIS A 91 -5.00 -7.92 17.86
N HIS A 92 -6.20 -8.23 18.37
CA HIS A 92 -7.00 -7.28 19.14
C HIS A 92 -6.24 -6.70 20.34
N ASN A 93 -5.61 -7.55 21.15
CA ASN A 93 -4.91 -7.10 22.35
C ASN A 93 -3.69 -6.25 22.00
N TYR A 94 -2.94 -6.65 20.96
CA TYR A 94 -1.80 -5.89 20.48
C TYR A 94 -2.23 -4.50 19.99
N MET A 95 -3.28 -4.45 19.18
CA MET A 95 -3.81 -3.18 18.66
C MET A 95 -4.37 -2.29 19.77
N SER A 96 -5.05 -2.88 20.77
CA SER A 96 -5.60 -2.13 21.91
C SER A 96 -4.51 -1.52 22.78
N TYR A 97 -3.34 -2.11 22.83
CA TYR A 97 -2.18 -1.53 23.50
C TYR A 97 -1.78 -0.19 22.88
N TRP A 98 -1.80 -0.13 21.52
CA TRP A 98 -1.42 1.07 20.79
C TRP A 98 -2.56 2.09 20.65
N TYR A 99 -3.82 1.62 20.57
CA TYR A 99 -5.00 2.45 20.34
C TYR A 99 -6.12 2.04 21.31
N TRP A 100 -6.10 2.66 22.48
CA TRP A 100 -6.99 2.29 23.59
C TRP A 100 -8.30 3.08 23.66
N SER A 101 -8.58 3.93 22.67
CA SER A 101 -9.75 4.81 22.68
C SER A 101 -11.07 4.11 22.34
N GLY A 102 -11.04 2.82 22.03
CA GLY A 102 -12.21 2.07 21.56
C GLY A 102 -12.43 2.19 20.05
N LYS A 103 -11.67 3.02 19.35
CA LYS A 103 -11.73 3.14 17.90
C LYS A 103 -10.65 2.27 17.26
N HIS A 104 -11.03 1.60 16.18
CA HIS A 104 -10.12 0.70 15.47
C HIS A 104 -9.21 1.48 14.51
N TYR A 105 -8.25 2.20 15.07
CA TYR A 105 -7.25 2.93 14.29
C TYR A 105 -6.14 1.99 13.81
N LEU A 106 -5.54 2.33 12.70
CA LEU A 106 -4.26 1.80 12.23
C LEU A 106 -3.52 2.88 11.45
N TRP A 107 -4.13 3.45 10.42
CA TRP A 107 -3.49 4.41 9.52
C TRP A 107 -3.95 5.84 9.77
N THR A 108 -3.09 6.81 9.43
CA THR A 108 -3.51 8.22 9.37
C THR A 108 -4.52 8.40 8.23
N ARG A 109 -5.24 9.51 8.24
CA ARG A 109 -6.17 9.84 7.15
C ARG A 109 -5.47 10.06 5.82
N GLY A 110 -4.27 10.63 5.86
CA GLY A 110 -3.53 10.95 4.66
C GLY A 110 -2.78 9.76 4.09
N TYR A 111 -2.15 10.01 2.98
CA TYR A 111 -1.26 9.06 2.33
C TYR A 111 -0.40 9.81 1.32
N PHE A 112 0.75 9.22 0.99
CA PHE A 112 1.54 9.69 -0.14
C PHE A 112 1.27 8.76 -1.32
N CYS A 113 1.10 9.34 -2.51
CA CYS A 113 0.95 8.58 -3.74
C CYS A 113 1.58 9.32 -4.89
N SER A 114 2.46 8.65 -5.62
CA SER A 114 3.01 9.18 -6.86
C SER A 114 2.85 8.15 -7.97
N THR A 115 2.61 8.64 -9.18
CA THR A 115 2.53 7.80 -10.37
C THR A 115 3.91 7.64 -10.96
N ILE A 116 4.26 6.40 -11.29
CA ILE A 116 5.54 6.07 -11.92
C ILE A 116 5.25 5.27 -13.18
N GLY A 117 5.56 5.84 -14.36
CA GLY A 117 5.51 5.12 -15.62
C GLY A 117 6.81 4.37 -15.86
N GLU A 118 6.82 3.42 -16.79
CA GLU A 118 8.03 2.65 -17.12
C GLU A 118 9.21 3.54 -17.50
N VAL A 119 8.95 4.60 -18.27
CA VAL A 119 9.98 5.55 -18.67
C VAL A 119 10.35 6.49 -17.51
N SER A 120 9.41 6.69 -16.58
CA SER A 120 9.56 7.65 -15.48
C SER A 120 10.31 7.11 -14.27
N GLU A 121 10.44 5.80 -14.13
CA GLU A 121 11.14 5.19 -12.99
C GLU A 121 12.58 5.69 -12.89
N GLN A 122 13.29 5.70 -14.02
CA GLN A 122 14.66 6.19 -14.04
C GLN A 122 14.73 7.67 -13.70
N LYS A 123 13.84 8.47 -14.24
CA LYS A 123 13.77 9.91 -13.97
C LYS A 123 13.42 10.20 -12.52
N LEU A 124 12.51 9.44 -11.93
CA LEU A 124 12.16 9.59 -10.53
C LEU A 124 13.35 9.26 -9.63
N LYS A 125 14.07 8.19 -9.97
CA LYS A 125 15.28 7.80 -9.25
C LYS A 125 16.31 8.92 -9.25
N GLU A 126 16.56 9.50 -10.42
CA GLU A 126 17.46 10.64 -10.58
C GLU A 126 17.00 11.85 -9.78
N TYR A 127 15.68 12.12 -9.80
CA TYR A 127 15.09 13.22 -9.06
C TYR A 127 15.30 13.05 -7.55
N ILE A 128 15.07 11.86 -7.02
CA ILE A 128 15.27 11.55 -5.59
C ILE A 128 16.74 11.69 -5.23
N GLU A 129 17.64 11.16 -6.04
CA GLU A 129 19.10 11.25 -5.80
C GLU A 129 19.58 12.71 -5.80
N ASN A 130 19.02 13.54 -6.66
CA ASN A 130 19.40 14.95 -6.77
C ASN A 130 18.84 15.82 -5.65
N GLN A 131 17.77 15.38 -5.00
CA GLN A 131 17.23 16.07 -3.84
C GLN A 131 17.99 15.73 -2.57
N GLY A 132 18.72 14.66 -2.62
CA GLY A 132 19.65 14.14 -1.64
C GLY A 132 19.61 14.46 -0.32
#